data_d24e76df2110d245efce2052273b5a61
#
_entry.id   d24e76df2110d245efce2052273b5a61
#
_cell.length_a   1.000
_cell.length_b   1.000
_cell.length_c   1.000
_cell.angle_alpha   90.00
_cell.angle_beta   90.00
_cell.angle_gamma   90.00
#
_symmetry.space_group_name_H-M   'P 1'
#
loop_
_entity.id
_entity.type
_entity.pdbx_description
1 polymer ?
#
loop_
_entity_poly.entity_id
_entity_poly.type
_entity_poly.pdbx_seq_one_letter_code
_entity_poly.pdbx_strand_id
1 'polypeptide(L)'
;IEKEIQVKNVLGFYEAKPKIKFANSAVLSSDQQQTKPILEKKFHNFNISVNSQRNLRDKISYLFQFSKQRKIKTFSGNIINGFKVCFLTLTLPAKQKHPTALITQLCLDDFLQKCRKWLGMKNYVWRLEFQANGNVHYHLVTDTYIDFFWSQKEWNKSVELLGYVSDYARKMHALSYAEYLQNFN
;
A
#
# COMPACT_ATOMS: atom_id res chain seq x y z
N ILE A 1 -13.76 -17.24 -23.74
CA ILE A 1 -14.34 -16.17 -22.87
C ILE A 1 -13.49 -16.19 -21.60
N GLU A 2 -12.43 -15.35 -21.59
CA GLU A 2 -11.62 -15.14 -20.40
C GLU A 2 -12.45 -14.33 -19.39
N LYS A 3 -12.88 -14.99 -18.33
CA LYS A 3 -13.45 -14.28 -17.19
C LYS A 3 -12.34 -13.52 -16.49
N GLU A 4 -12.34 -12.22 -16.66
CA GLU A 4 -11.49 -11.30 -15.92
C GLU A 4 -11.92 -11.31 -14.45
N ILE A 5 -11.19 -12.07 -13.61
CA ILE A 5 -11.42 -12.04 -12.16
C ILE A 5 -10.73 -10.80 -11.63
N GLN A 6 -11.49 -9.73 -11.48
CA GLN A 6 -11.01 -8.53 -10.81
C GLN A 6 -10.92 -8.81 -9.30
N VAL A 7 -9.73 -9.14 -8.82
CA VAL A 7 -9.44 -9.24 -7.40
C VAL A 7 -9.21 -7.82 -6.87
N LYS A 8 -10.28 -7.04 -6.78
CA LYS A 8 -10.25 -5.73 -6.13
C LYS A 8 -10.38 -5.92 -4.62
N ASN A 9 -9.43 -5.38 -3.86
CA ASN A 9 -9.48 -5.21 -2.40
C ASN A 9 -9.91 -6.45 -1.59
N VAL A 10 -9.00 -7.36 -1.39
CA VAL A 10 -9.32 -8.65 -0.77
C VAL A 10 -9.10 -8.69 0.74
N LEU A 11 -8.58 -7.67 1.33
CA LEU A 11 -8.62 -7.50 2.77
C LEU A 11 -9.09 -6.09 3.09
N GLY A 12 -10.37 -5.89 2.89
CA GLY A 12 -11.06 -4.82 3.58
C GLY A 12 -11.11 -5.13 5.07
N PHE A 13 -10.06 -4.80 5.82
CA PHE A 13 -10.22 -4.49 7.24
C PHE A 13 -10.91 -3.15 7.44
N TYR A 14 -11.31 -2.53 6.36
CA TYR A 14 -12.07 -1.29 6.34
C TYR A 14 -13.22 -1.42 5.36
N GLU A 15 -14.20 -2.24 5.69
CA GLU A 15 -15.57 -2.03 5.23
C GLU A 15 -16.21 -0.90 6.05
N ALA A 16 -15.58 0.22 6.04
CA ALA A 16 -16.22 1.49 6.31
C ALA A 16 -15.52 2.47 5.38
N LYS A 17 -16.08 2.66 4.18
CA LYS A 17 -15.81 3.89 3.44
C LYS A 17 -16.25 5.02 4.37
N PRO A 18 -15.34 5.80 4.98
CA PRO A 18 -15.76 7.03 5.60
C PRO A 18 -16.28 7.88 4.43
N LYS A 19 -17.57 8.11 4.37
CA LYS A 19 -18.11 9.23 3.61
C LYS A 19 -17.57 10.48 4.30
N ILE A 20 -16.40 10.95 3.88
CA ILE A 20 -15.91 12.27 4.25
C ILE A 20 -16.85 13.25 3.54
N LYS A 21 -17.90 13.65 4.23
CA LYS A 21 -18.63 14.86 3.88
C LYS A 21 -17.69 16.00 4.24
N PHE A 22 -17.16 16.69 3.26
CA PHE A 22 -16.57 18.00 3.46
C PHE A 22 -17.70 18.88 3.97
N ALA A 23 -17.68 19.20 5.27
CA ALA A 23 -18.57 20.17 5.86
C ALA A 23 -18.10 21.53 5.36
N ASN A 24 -18.94 22.16 4.52
CA ASN A 24 -18.84 23.59 4.23
C ASN A 24 -18.93 24.35 5.57
N SER A 25 -18.06 25.34 5.71
CA SER A 25 -18.00 26.27 6.79
C SER A 25 -19.39 26.86 7.12
N ALA A 26 -19.86 26.57 8.32
CA ALA A 26 -20.99 27.30 8.93
C ALA A 26 -20.66 27.58 10.38
N VAL A 27 -20.41 28.88 10.59
CA VAL A 27 -20.75 29.72 11.76
C VAL A 27 -20.94 29.03 13.11
N LEU A 28 -20.03 29.40 14.03
CA LEU A 28 -20.15 29.24 15.48
C LEU A 28 -21.46 29.82 16.02
N SER A 29 -22.23 29.00 16.71
CA SER A 29 -23.12 29.46 17.78
C SER A 29 -22.85 28.60 19.01
N SER A 30 -22.52 29.31 20.09
CA SER A 30 -22.32 28.83 21.44
C SER A 30 -23.57 28.13 22.00
N ASP A 31 -23.30 27.11 22.78
CA ASP A 31 -23.91 26.60 23.98
C ASP A 31 -24.31 25.13 23.99
N GLN A 32 -23.94 24.56 25.09
CA GLN A 32 -24.31 23.29 25.71
C GLN A 32 -23.33 22.13 25.53
N GLN A 33 -22.42 22.09 26.52
CA GLN A 33 -21.68 20.88 26.93
C GLN A 33 -22.66 19.80 27.39
N GLN A 34 -22.89 18.81 26.53
CA GLN A 34 -23.28 17.48 26.96
C GLN A 34 -22.12 16.53 26.67
N THR A 35 -21.41 16.19 27.74
CA THR A 35 -20.41 15.11 27.74
C THR A 35 -21.07 13.78 27.36
N LYS A 36 -21.00 13.41 26.10
CA LYS A 36 -21.32 12.04 25.68
C LYS A 36 -20.28 11.10 26.28
N PRO A 37 -20.70 9.95 26.86
CA PRO A 37 -19.75 8.98 27.40
C PRO A 37 -18.80 8.56 26.30
N ILE A 38 -17.50 8.56 26.62
CA ILE A 38 -16.44 8.05 25.76
C ILE A 38 -16.78 6.57 25.52
N LEU A 39 -17.28 6.26 24.34
CA LEU A 39 -17.46 4.87 23.90
C LEU A 39 -16.07 4.20 24.00
N GLU A 40 -15.92 3.32 24.98
CA GLU A 40 -14.77 2.42 25.06
C GLU A 40 -14.60 1.77 23.69
N LYS A 41 -13.50 2.14 22.99
CA LYS A 41 -13.14 1.48 21.74
C LYS A 41 -12.89 0.02 22.09
N LYS A 42 -13.84 -0.86 21.76
CA LYS A 42 -13.61 -2.30 21.80
C LYS A 42 -12.35 -2.55 20.98
N PHE A 43 -11.28 -2.94 21.64
CA PHE A 43 -10.10 -3.45 20.97
C PHE A 43 -10.54 -4.65 20.14
N HIS A 44 -10.70 -4.46 18.85
CA HIS A 44 -10.90 -5.57 17.95
C HIS A 44 -9.67 -6.45 18.02
N ASN A 45 -9.84 -7.70 18.45
CA ASN A 45 -8.83 -8.72 18.29
C ASN A 45 -8.43 -8.73 16.80
N PHE A 46 -7.18 -8.37 16.50
CA PHE A 46 -6.62 -8.34 15.13
C PHE A 46 -6.53 -9.73 14.49
N ASN A 47 -7.12 -10.74 15.09
CA ASN A 47 -7.16 -12.07 14.52
C ASN A 47 -8.15 -12.12 13.35
N ILE A 48 -7.59 -12.40 12.19
CA ILE A 48 -8.37 -12.62 10.96
C ILE A 48 -9.30 -13.80 11.19
N SER A 49 -10.60 -13.63 10.92
CA SER A 49 -11.56 -14.74 11.04
C SER A 49 -11.16 -15.93 10.14
N VAL A 50 -11.53 -17.14 10.52
CA VAL A 50 -11.24 -18.36 9.74
C VAL A 50 -11.75 -18.25 8.30
N ASN A 51 -12.93 -17.66 8.10
CA ASN A 51 -13.48 -17.43 6.77
C ASN A 51 -12.65 -16.43 5.96
N SER A 52 -12.18 -15.35 6.59
CA SER A 52 -11.31 -14.37 5.92
C SER A 52 -9.96 -14.98 5.56
N GLN A 53 -9.40 -15.85 6.43
CA GLN A 53 -8.15 -16.59 6.13
C GLN A 53 -8.34 -17.52 4.93
N ARG A 54 -9.47 -18.25 4.87
CA ARG A 54 -9.79 -19.13 3.74
C ARG A 54 -9.94 -18.34 2.45
N ASN A 55 -10.74 -17.29 2.45
CA ASN A 55 -10.91 -16.41 1.30
C ASN A 55 -9.61 -15.80 0.80
N LEU A 56 -8.71 -15.39 1.71
CA LEU A 56 -7.40 -14.89 1.34
C LEU A 56 -6.54 -15.96 0.68
N ARG A 57 -6.52 -17.17 1.26
CA ARG A 57 -5.77 -18.30 0.70
C ARG A 57 -6.26 -18.65 -0.71
N ASP A 58 -7.57 -18.71 -0.91
CA ASP A 58 -8.18 -19.01 -2.20
C ASP A 58 -7.79 -17.96 -3.25
N LYS A 59 -7.84 -16.69 -2.88
CA LYS A 59 -7.48 -15.58 -3.79
C LYS A 59 -5.98 -15.54 -4.14
N ILE A 60 -5.11 -15.85 -3.17
CA ILE A 60 -3.67 -16.02 -3.46
C ILE A 60 -3.46 -17.23 -4.37
N SER A 61 -4.17 -18.33 -4.16
CA SER A 61 -4.11 -19.51 -5.02
C SER A 61 -4.56 -19.20 -6.44
N TYR A 62 -5.65 -18.46 -6.62
CA TYR A 62 -6.10 -18.00 -7.93
C TYR A 62 -5.09 -17.06 -8.58
N LEU A 63 -4.55 -16.08 -7.84
CA LEU A 63 -3.50 -15.22 -8.35
C LEU A 63 -2.32 -16.04 -8.91
N PHE A 64 -1.86 -17.04 -8.15
CA PHE A 64 -0.78 -17.89 -8.56
C PHE A 64 -1.13 -18.77 -9.78
N GLN A 65 -2.35 -19.32 -9.85
CA GLN A 65 -2.79 -20.16 -10.96
C GLN A 65 -2.90 -19.36 -12.27
N PHE A 66 -3.44 -18.16 -12.23
CA PHE A 66 -3.70 -17.34 -13.40
C PHE A 66 -2.53 -16.43 -13.81
N SER A 67 -1.52 -16.27 -12.96
CA SER A 67 -0.31 -15.53 -13.30
C SER A 67 0.50 -16.23 -14.38
N LYS A 68 0.97 -15.46 -15.35
CA LYS A 68 1.80 -15.98 -16.44
C LYS A 68 3.22 -16.27 -15.95
N GLN A 69 3.76 -17.42 -16.36
CA GLN A 69 5.15 -17.75 -16.07
C GLN A 69 6.08 -16.74 -16.76
N ARG A 70 6.93 -16.10 -15.98
CA ARG A 70 7.93 -15.19 -16.52
C ARG A 70 9.13 -15.98 -17.06
N LYS A 71 9.57 -15.63 -18.26
CA LYS A 71 10.84 -16.11 -18.81
C LYS A 71 11.93 -15.11 -18.51
N ILE A 72 13.03 -15.57 -17.95
CA ILE A 72 14.19 -14.76 -17.60
C ILE A 72 15.37 -15.22 -18.44
N LYS A 73 16.02 -14.29 -19.15
CA LYS A 73 17.28 -14.55 -19.82
C LYS A 73 18.41 -14.39 -18.80
N THR A 74 19.17 -15.45 -18.58
CA THR A 74 20.33 -15.42 -17.70
C THR A 74 21.50 -14.70 -18.36
N PHE A 75 22.52 -14.35 -17.58
CA PHE A 75 23.75 -13.74 -18.08
C PHE A 75 24.47 -14.65 -19.12
N SER A 76 24.35 -15.97 -18.97
CA SER A 76 24.88 -16.96 -19.91
C SER A 76 24.04 -17.13 -21.20
N GLY A 77 22.97 -16.33 -21.36
CA GLY A 77 22.08 -16.37 -22.52
C GLY A 77 20.97 -17.42 -22.47
N ASN A 78 20.94 -18.29 -21.47
CA ASN A 78 19.90 -19.30 -21.30
C ASN A 78 18.56 -18.66 -20.86
N ILE A 79 17.46 -19.24 -21.32
CA ILE A 79 16.12 -18.85 -20.89
C ILE A 79 15.65 -19.81 -19.80
N ILE A 80 15.39 -19.28 -18.61
CA ILE A 80 14.85 -20.04 -17.48
C ILE A 80 13.45 -19.51 -17.12
N ASN A 81 12.66 -20.38 -16.48
CA ASN A 81 11.37 -19.98 -15.94
C ASN A 81 11.57 -19.28 -14.60
N GLY A 82 11.16 -18.02 -14.54
CA GLY A 82 11.13 -17.25 -13.29
C GLY A 82 9.86 -17.50 -12.47
N PHE A 83 9.69 -16.75 -11.40
CA PHE A 83 8.51 -16.82 -10.56
C PHE A 83 7.26 -16.30 -11.31
N LYS A 84 6.10 -16.88 -10.99
CA LYS A 84 4.81 -16.43 -11.51
C LYS A 84 4.32 -15.14 -10.86
N VAL A 85 4.62 -14.94 -9.60
CA VAL A 85 4.17 -13.80 -8.80
C VAL A 85 5.36 -12.99 -8.29
N CYS A 86 5.14 -11.70 -8.08
CA CYS A 86 6.11 -10.81 -7.46
C CYS A 86 5.63 -10.47 -6.05
N PHE A 87 6.53 -10.51 -5.08
CA PHE A 87 6.28 -10.08 -3.71
C PHE A 87 7.10 -8.82 -3.41
N LEU A 88 6.42 -7.81 -2.88
CA LEU A 88 7.03 -6.55 -2.48
C LEU A 88 6.64 -6.21 -1.04
N THR A 89 7.55 -5.53 -0.35
CA THR A 89 7.27 -4.87 0.92
C THR A 89 7.51 -3.38 0.75
N LEU A 90 6.48 -2.57 0.96
CA LEU A 90 6.52 -1.12 0.85
C LEU A 90 6.54 -0.52 2.25
N THR A 91 7.57 0.24 2.58
CA THR A 91 7.80 0.84 3.90
C THR A 91 7.88 2.35 3.82
N LEU A 92 7.57 3.03 4.94
CA LEU A 92 7.79 4.46 5.05
C LEU A 92 9.27 4.73 5.36
N PRO A 93 9.91 5.68 4.68
CA PRO A 93 11.33 6.02 4.93
C PRO A 93 11.52 6.79 6.25
N ALA A 94 10.48 7.43 6.77
CA ALA A 94 10.52 8.21 8.00
C ALA A 94 9.42 7.75 8.98
N LYS A 95 9.48 8.25 10.23
CA LYS A 95 8.46 7.96 11.26
C LYS A 95 7.08 8.41 10.78
N GLN A 96 6.09 7.53 10.93
CA GLN A 96 4.72 7.82 10.57
C GLN A 96 4.16 9.00 11.35
N LYS A 97 3.61 9.98 10.64
CA LYS A 97 2.98 11.19 11.18
C LYS A 97 1.53 11.37 10.74
N HIS A 98 1.09 10.61 9.74
CA HIS A 98 -0.27 10.68 9.21
C HIS A 98 -1.07 9.42 9.57
N PRO A 99 -2.42 9.51 9.63
CA PRO A 99 -3.27 8.34 9.83
C PRO A 99 -3.04 7.29 8.75
N THR A 100 -3.04 6.02 9.15
CA THR A 100 -2.86 4.88 8.24
C THR A 100 -3.83 4.90 7.06
N ALA A 101 -5.10 5.29 7.30
CA ALA A 101 -6.11 5.39 6.25
C ALA A 101 -5.71 6.40 5.15
N LEU A 102 -5.13 7.54 5.54
CA LEU A 102 -4.67 8.56 4.60
C LEU A 102 -3.49 8.06 3.76
N ILE A 103 -2.51 7.39 4.40
CA ILE A 103 -1.36 6.81 3.71
C ILE A 103 -1.81 5.75 2.70
N THR A 104 -2.76 4.89 3.10
CA THR A 104 -3.32 3.88 2.20
C THR A 104 -4.01 4.53 1.01
N GLN A 105 -4.85 5.51 1.26
CA GLN A 105 -5.66 6.15 0.22
C GLN A 105 -4.83 7.00 -0.75
N LEU A 106 -3.85 7.75 -0.26
CA LEU A 106 -3.04 8.63 -1.12
C LEU A 106 -1.81 7.93 -1.68
N CYS A 107 -1.03 7.26 -0.81
CA CYS A 107 0.26 6.74 -1.23
C CYS A 107 0.16 5.34 -1.86
N LEU A 108 -0.54 4.41 -1.20
CA LEU A 108 -0.68 3.05 -1.74
C LEU A 108 -1.52 3.03 -3.01
N ASP A 109 -2.65 3.76 -3.04
CA ASP A 109 -3.50 3.81 -4.23
C ASP A 109 -2.78 4.47 -5.41
N ASP A 110 -2.00 5.53 -5.20
CA ASP A 110 -1.17 6.15 -6.24
C ASP A 110 -0.12 5.16 -6.78
N PHE A 111 0.59 4.46 -5.90
CA PHE A 111 1.56 3.44 -6.31
C PHE A 111 0.90 2.30 -7.11
N LEU A 112 -0.24 1.79 -6.65
CA LEU A 112 -0.99 0.74 -7.35
C LEU A 112 -1.53 1.21 -8.71
N GLN A 113 -1.92 2.47 -8.83
CA GLN A 113 -2.31 3.06 -10.11
C GLN A 113 -1.14 3.11 -11.09
N LYS A 114 0.05 3.51 -10.62
CA LYS A 114 1.28 3.50 -11.42
C LYS A 114 1.63 2.08 -11.89
N CYS A 115 1.54 1.08 -11.00
CA CYS A 115 1.76 -0.32 -11.36
C CYS A 115 0.80 -0.78 -12.47
N ARG A 116 -0.48 -0.44 -12.38
CA ARG A 116 -1.46 -0.75 -13.41
C ARG A 116 -1.17 -0.06 -14.73
N LYS A 117 -0.87 1.24 -14.66
CA LYS A 117 -0.65 2.08 -15.85
C LYS A 117 0.62 1.71 -16.59
N TRP A 118 1.72 1.55 -15.88
CA TRP A 118 3.05 1.44 -16.48
C TRP A 118 3.54 0.00 -16.66
N LEU A 119 3.11 -0.92 -15.77
CA LEU A 119 3.56 -2.32 -15.80
C LEU A 119 2.46 -3.29 -16.24
N GLY A 120 1.24 -2.80 -16.48
CA GLY A 120 0.12 -3.63 -16.89
C GLY A 120 -0.34 -4.61 -15.80
N MET A 121 -0.08 -4.31 -14.51
CA MET A 121 -0.54 -5.11 -13.39
C MET A 121 -2.06 -5.21 -13.39
N LYS A 122 -2.58 -6.43 -13.40
CA LYS A 122 -4.03 -6.69 -13.43
C LYS A 122 -4.54 -7.13 -12.06
N ASN A 123 -3.83 -8.05 -11.43
CA ASN A 123 -4.25 -8.68 -10.18
C ASN A 123 -3.19 -8.53 -9.10
N TYR A 124 -3.65 -8.23 -7.90
CA TYR A 124 -2.78 -8.10 -6.73
C TYR A 124 -3.57 -8.38 -5.45
N VAL A 125 -2.83 -8.77 -4.42
CA VAL A 125 -3.32 -8.88 -3.04
C VAL A 125 -2.34 -8.11 -2.18
N TRP A 126 -2.85 -7.30 -1.24
CA TRP A 126 -1.99 -6.63 -0.28
C TRP A 126 -2.48 -6.83 1.16
N ARG A 127 -1.55 -6.75 2.08
CA ARG A 127 -1.78 -6.79 3.52
C ARG A 127 -1.02 -5.66 4.18
N LEU A 128 -1.67 -5.01 5.15
CA LEU A 128 -1.05 -4.01 6.00
C LEU A 128 -0.55 -4.68 7.29
N GLU A 129 0.64 -4.31 7.73
CA GLU A 129 1.21 -4.66 9.01
C GLU A 129 1.81 -3.42 9.68
N PHE A 130 2.00 -3.49 11.00
CA PHE A 130 2.72 -2.47 11.75
C PHE A 130 4.12 -2.99 12.08
N GLN A 131 5.12 -2.18 11.79
CA GLN A 131 6.48 -2.44 12.22
C GLN A 131 6.64 -2.19 13.71
N ALA A 132 7.73 -2.69 14.31
CA ALA A 132 8.04 -2.47 15.73
C ALA A 132 8.14 -0.98 16.10
N ASN A 133 8.52 -0.11 15.16
CA ASN A 133 8.58 1.34 15.32
C ASN A 133 7.21 2.05 15.19
N GLY A 134 6.13 1.28 14.98
CA GLY A 134 4.76 1.78 14.78
C GLY A 134 4.44 2.25 13.37
N ASN A 135 5.38 2.21 12.42
CA ASN A 135 5.11 2.55 11.04
C ASN A 135 4.28 1.45 10.36
N VAL A 136 3.38 1.85 9.48
CA VAL A 136 2.73 0.89 8.58
C VAL A 136 3.71 0.42 7.52
N HIS A 137 3.57 -0.84 7.13
CA HIS A 137 4.12 -1.32 5.89
C HIS A 137 3.12 -2.24 5.18
N TYR A 138 3.27 -2.33 3.86
CA TYR A 138 2.37 -3.08 3.03
C TYR A 138 3.13 -4.23 2.37
N HIS A 139 2.60 -5.44 2.54
CA HIS A 139 3.02 -6.60 1.76
C HIS A 139 2.11 -6.70 0.53
N LEU A 140 2.70 -6.75 -0.64
CA LEU A 140 2.00 -6.79 -1.92
C LEU A 140 2.43 -8.02 -2.69
N VAL A 141 1.47 -8.82 -3.14
CA VAL A 141 1.67 -9.95 -4.08
C VAL A 141 0.96 -9.61 -5.37
N THR A 142 1.67 -9.70 -6.50
CA THR A 142 1.15 -9.28 -7.81
C THR A 142 1.39 -10.34 -8.88
N ASP A 143 0.56 -10.32 -9.93
CA ASP A 143 0.69 -11.14 -11.14
C ASP A 143 1.76 -10.62 -12.12
N THR A 144 2.34 -9.46 -11.83
CA THR A 144 3.29 -8.77 -12.68
C THR A 144 4.60 -8.57 -11.94
N TYR A 145 5.72 -8.82 -12.62
CA TYR A 145 7.02 -8.49 -12.05
C TYR A 145 7.19 -6.98 -11.93
N ILE A 146 7.61 -6.56 -10.75
CA ILE A 146 7.93 -5.17 -10.45
C ILE A 146 9.41 -5.12 -10.08
N ASP A 147 10.16 -4.39 -10.86
CA ASP A 147 11.60 -4.18 -10.62
C ASP A 147 11.83 -3.44 -9.30
N PHE A 148 12.89 -3.81 -8.58
CA PHE A 148 13.18 -3.25 -7.26
C PHE A 148 13.44 -1.73 -7.34
N PHE A 149 14.30 -1.28 -8.25
CA PHE A 149 14.65 0.13 -8.36
C PHE A 149 13.47 0.97 -8.82
N TRP A 150 12.69 0.45 -9.78
CA TRP A 150 11.46 1.09 -10.21
C TRP A 150 10.45 1.19 -9.06
N SER A 151 10.26 0.11 -8.29
CA SER A 151 9.32 0.11 -7.17
C SER A 151 9.73 1.08 -6.07
N GLN A 152 11.01 1.12 -5.72
CA GLN A 152 11.56 2.06 -4.74
C GLN A 152 11.35 3.51 -5.18
N LYS A 153 11.69 3.82 -6.43
CA LYS A 153 11.53 5.16 -7.00
C LYS A 153 10.08 5.62 -7.00
N GLU A 154 9.17 4.79 -7.49
CA GLU A 154 7.76 5.17 -7.58
C GLU A 154 7.06 5.17 -6.20
N TRP A 155 7.46 4.27 -5.29
CA TRP A 155 6.98 4.31 -3.91
C TRP A 155 7.45 5.59 -3.19
N ASN A 156 8.71 5.96 -3.34
CA ASN A 156 9.24 7.20 -2.77
C ASN A 156 8.47 8.43 -3.27
N LYS A 157 8.14 8.50 -4.56
CA LYS A 157 7.29 9.57 -5.10
C LYS A 157 5.89 9.57 -4.49
N SER A 158 5.31 8.39 -4.29
CA SER A 158 3.97 8.27 -3.72
C SER A 158 3.94 8.70 -2.25
N VAL A 159 4.92 8.31 -1.43
CA VAL A 159 4.96 8.73 -0.01
C VAL A 159 5.44 10.17 0.15
N GLU A 160 6.11 10.74 -0.85
CA GLU A 160 6.45 12.16 -0.87
C GLU A 160 5.24 13.07 -1.00
N LEU A 161 4.10 12.59 -1.49
CA LEU A 161 2.83 13.34 -1.43
C LEU A 161 2.49 13.79 0.00
N LEU A 162 3.00 13.07 0.99
CA LEU A 162 2.87 13.38 2.41
C LEU A 162 4.18 13.85 3.06
N GLY A 163 5.24 14.09 2.26
CA GLY A 163 6.53 14.64 2.69
C GLY A 163 7.43 13.66 3.45
N TYR A 164 7.22 12.34 3.32
CA TYR A 164 8.01 11.35 4.04
C TYR A 164 9.46 11.25 3.56
N VAL A 165 9.72 11.41 2.26
CA VAL A 165 11.09 11.37 1.72
C VAL A 165 11.83 12.65 2.06
N SER A 166 11.16 13.80 1.98
CA SER A 166 11.71 15.10 2.44
C SER A 166 12.11 15.06 3.91
N ASP A 167 11.28 14.46 4.77
CA ASP A 167 11.60 14.32 6.19
C ASP A 167 12.81 13.41 6.41
N TYR A 168 12.90 12.30 5.65
CA TYR A 168 14.04 11.40 5.68
C TYR A 168 15.33 12.10 5.21
N ALA A 169 15.28 12.76 4.05
CA ALA A 169 16.42 13.47 3.47
C ALA A 169 16.97 14.53 4.42
N ARG A 170 16.10 15.33 5.02
CA ARG A 170 16.46 16.36 6.00
C ARG A 170 17.09 15.77 7.26
N LYS A 171 16.48 14.70 7.80
CA LYS A 171 16.91 14.10 9.07
C LYS A 171 18.22 13.32 8.94
N MET A 172 18.38 12.56 7.84
CA MET A 172 19.48 11.60 7.70
C MET A 172 20.68 12.20 6.93
N HIS A 173 20.43 13.16 6.04
CA HIS A 173 21.45 13.70 5.13
C HIS A 173 21.59 15.22 5.22
N ALA A 174 20.73 15.92 5.96
CA ALA A 174 20.62 17.38 5.98
C ALA A 174 20.39 18.00 4.59
N LEU A 175 19.73 17.26 3.69
CA LEU A 175 19.45 17.65 2.31
C LEU A 175 17.98 18.03 2.12
N SER A 176 17.72 18.91 1.15
CA SER A 176 16.39 19.10 0.59
C SER A 176 15.98 17.87 -0.26
N TYR A 177 14.69 17.75 -0.58
CA TYR A 177 14.20 16.67 -1.46
C TYR A 177 14.86 16.71 -2.84
N ALA A 178 15.05 17.89 -3.43
CA ALA A 178 15.68 18.05 -4.73
C ALA A 178 17.15 17.60 -4.73
N GLU A 179 17.92 18.00 -3.72
CA GLU A 179 19.31 17.57 -3.55
C GLU A 179 19.42 16.06 -3.28
N TYR A 180 18.49 15.50 -2.48
CA TYR A 180 18.43 14.08 -2.23
C TYR A 180 18.20 13.29 -3.52
N LEU A 181 17.28 13.73 -4.39
CA LEU A 181 17.04 13.09 -5.68
C LEU A 181 18.25 13.14 -6.62
N GLN A 182 19.03 14.22 -6.59
CA GLN A 182 20.25 14.33 -7.41
C GLN A 182 21.35 13.37 -6.96
N ASN A 183 21.44 13.10 -5.67
CA ASN A 183 22.51 12.29 -5.10
C ASN A 183 22.18 10.77 -5.00
N PHE A 184 20.91 10.40 -5.00
CA PHE A 184 20.48 9.02 -4.67
C PHE A 184 19.47 8.39 -5.65
N ASN A 185 19.23 9.02 -6.83
CA ASN A 185 18.37 8.46 -7.89
C ASN A 185 19.13 8.13 -9.17
#